data_7c2830633a7510126af257442803dabc
#
_entry.id   7c2830633a7510126af257442803dabc
#
_cell.length_a   1.000
_cell.length_b   1.000
_cell.length_c   1.000
_cell.angle_alpha   90.00
_cell.angle_beta   90.00
_cell.angle_gamma   90.00
#
_symmetry.space_group_name_H-M   'P 1'
#
loop_
_entity.id
_entity.type
_entity.pdbx_description
1 polymer ?
#
loop_
_entity_poly.entity_id
_entity_poly.type
_entity_poly.pdbx_seq_one_letter_code
_entity_poly.pdbx_strand_id
1 'polypeptide(L)'
;LAPQSGYITKAIQVGIGETIKEGAEIISIMPQNYSLAVEIYVDPIDLPLVKLDSKIRFIFDGWPAIVFSGWPELSNGTFGGTVMAVDNFTSANNKYRVLVVPDPDEEPWPEALRIGAGADGIALLNDVPVWYEIWRQMNGFPPDYYTLQESKELKKQTK
;
A
#
# COMPACT_ATOMS: atom_id res chain seq x y z
N LEU A 1 -14.30 -30.15 -1.89
CA LEU A 1 -12.83 -30.18 -2.12
C LEU A 1 -12.31 -28.76 -2.12
N ALA A 2 -11.15 -28.54 -1.47
CA ALA A 2 -10.49 -27.23 -1.51
C ALA A 2 -10.05 -26.91 -2.97
N PRO A 3 -10.25 -25.68 -3.44
CA PRO A 3 -9.89 -25.32 -4.82
C PRO A 3 -8.38 -25.25 -5.05
N GLN A 4 -7.58 -25.11 -3.98
CA GLN A 4 -6.11 -25.01 -4.03
C GLN A 4 -5.46 -25.51 -2.74
N SER A 5 -4.17 -25.86 -2.82
CA SER A 5 -3.35 -26.16 -1.65
C SER A 5 -2.93 -24.87 -0.96
N GLY A 6 -3.01 -24.84 0.37
CA GLY A 6 -2.67 -23.65 1.14
C GLY A 6 -2.86 -23.83 2.64
N TYR A 7 -2.69 -22.72 3.36
CA TYR A 7 -2.88 -22.68 4.82
C TYR A 7 -4.24 -22.08 5.15
N ILE A 8 -4.94 -22.66 6.12
CA ILE A 8 -6.17 -22.07 6.64
C ILE A 8 -5.78 -20.88 7.51
N THR A 9 -6.17 -19.68 7.10
CA THR A 9 -5.84 -18.44 7.81
C THR A 9 -6.96 -18.00 8.75
N LYS A 10 -8.20 -18.29 8.39
CA LYS A 10 -9.36 -17.91 9.18
C LYS A 10 -10.44 -18.99 9.07
N ALA A 11 -10.76 -19.60 10.20
CA ALA A 11 -11.94 -20.45 10.33
C ALA A 11 -13.03 -19.62 11.02
N ILE A 12 -14.13 -19.36 10.31
CA ILE A 12 -15.21 -18.49 10.79
C ILE A 12 -16.24 -19.30 11.55
N GLN A 13 -16.46 -20.56 11.14
CA GLN A 13 -17.41 -21.47 11.78
C GLN A 13 -16.68 -22.75 12.20
N VAL A 14 -16.64 -23.02 13.48
CA VAL A 14 -15.85 -24.12 14.08
C VAL A 14 -16.71 -25.03 14.95
N GLY A 15 -18.00 -24.69 15.17
CA GLY A 15 -18.90 -25.42 16.08
C GLY A 15 -19.56 -26.64 15.42
N ILE A 16 -19.61 -27.77 16.16
CA ILE A 16 -20.39 -28.94 15.76
C ILE A 16 -21.88 -28.59 15.97
N GLY A 17 -22.67 -28.72 14.92
CA GLY A 17 -24.12 -28.44 14.97
C GLY A 17 -24.53 -27.02 14.54
N GLU A 18 -23.59 -26.19 14.11
CA GLU A 18 -23.92 -24.88 13.50
C GLU A 18 -24.59 -25.07 12.13
N THR A 19 -25.64 -24.29 11.91
CA THR A 19 -26.30 -24.26 10.59
C THR A 19 -25.60 -23.27 9.68
N ILE A 20 -25.01 -23.79 8.61
CA ILE A 20 -24.32 -23.00 7.60
C ILE A 20 -25.32 -22.62 6.52
N LYS A 21 -25.48 -21.32 6.26
CA LYS A 21 -26.31 -20.83 5.14
C LYS A 21 -25.55 -21.00 3.84
N GLU A 22 -26.31 -21.28 2.77
CA GLU A 22 -25.74 -21.33 1.42
C GLU A 22 -25.07 -20.00 1.06
N GLY A 23 -23.82 -20.05 0.57
CA GLY A 23 -23.01 -18.88 0.26
C GLY A 23 -22.28 -18.24 1.45
N ALA A 24 -22.40 -18.78 2.67
CA ALA A 24 -21.65 -18.27 3.81
C ALA A 24 -20.15 -18.62 3.71
N GLU A 25 -19.31 -17.66 4.05
CA GLU A 25 -17.86 -17.88 4.15
C GLU A 25 -17.56 -18.76 5.37
N ILE A 26 -16.93 -19.90 5.15
CA ILE A 26 -16.61 -20.86 6.21
C ILE A 26 -15.15 -20.78 6.62
N ILE A 27 -14.27 -20.78 5.64
CA ILE A 27 -12.81 -20.74 5.81
C ILE A 27 -12.18 -19.86 4.74
N SER A 28 -11.09 -19.20 5.12
CA SER A 28 -10.21 -18.50 4.18
C SER A 28 -8.91 -19.31 4.02
N ILE A 29 -8.53 -19.56 2.76
CA ILE A 29 -7.33 -20.33 2.43
C ILE A 29 -6.32 -19.42 1.76
N MET A 30 -5.15 -19.29 2.37
CA MET A 30 -4.01 -18.59 1.78
C MET A 30 -3.20 -19.58 0.95
N PRO A 31 -2.89 -19.29 -0.33
CA PRO A 31 -2.03 -20.15 -1.15
C PRO A 31 -0.68 -20.42 -0.47
N GLN A 32 -0.12 -21.59 -0.71
CA GLN A 32 1.19 -21.95 -0.17
C GLN A 32 2.33 -21.15 -0.83
N ASN A 33 2.17 -20.88 -2.12
CA ASN A 33 3.11 -20.08 -2.90
C ASN A 33 2.45 -18.73 -3.22
N TYR A 34 2.91 -17.68 -2.60
CA TYR A 34 2.47 -16.30 -2.86
C TYR A 34 3.68 -15.37 -2.96
N SER A 35 3.59 -14.39 -3.84
CA SER A 35 4.56 -13.31 -3.91
C SER A 35 4.05 -12.13 -3.09
N LEU A 36 4.92 -11.56 -2.26
CA LEU A 36 4.59 -10.37 -1.51
C LEU A 36 4.63 -9.14 -2.43
N ALA A 37 3.73 -8.21 -2.18
CA ALA A 37 3.75 -6.88 -2.75
C ALA A 37 3.38 -5.88 -1.66
N VAL A 38 3.90 -4.66 -1.76
CA VAL A 38 3.53 -3.54 -0.88
C VAL A 38 2.53 -2.67 -1.61
N GLU A 39 1.45 -2.33 -0.91
CA GLU A 39 0.50 -1.33 -1.37
C GLU A 39 0.86 0.01 -0.73
N ILE A 40 1.17 1.01 -1.56
CA ILE A 40 1.33 2.39 -1.11
C ILE A 40 0.19 3.24 -1.64
N TYR A 41 -0.16 4.28 -0.90
CA TYR A 41 -1.25 5.19 -1.22
C TYR A 41 -0.71 6.59 -1.47
N VAL A 42 -0.79 7.02 -2.72
CA VAL A 42 -0.21 8.27 -3.22
C VAL A 42 -1.31 9.31 -3.41
N ASP A 43 -1.03 10.53 -3.02
CA ASP A 43 -1.95 11.65 -3.23
C ASP A 43 -2.12 11.98 -4.72
N PRO A 44 -3.31 12.42 -5.17
CA PRO A 44 -3.55 12.75 -6.57
C PRO A 44 -2.56 13.76 -7.15
N ILE A 45 -2.07 14.68 -6.33
CA ILE A 45 -1.10 15.70 -6.75
C ILE A 45 0.27 15.10 -7.09
N ASP A 46 0.65 13.98 -6.44
CA ASP A 46 1.95 13.33 -6.62
C ASP A 46 1.91 12.21 -7.67
N LEU A 47 0.71 11.77 -8.05
CA LEU A 47 0.52 10.68 -9.01
C LEU A 47 1.28 10.88 -10.34
N PRO A 48 1.33 12.08 -10.95
CA PRO A 48 2.09 12.30 -12.20
C PRO A 48 3.60 12.05 -12.07
N LEU A 49 4.12 12.04 -10.85
CA LEU A 49 5.54 11.81 -10.56
C LEU A 49 5.87 10.33 -10.37
N VAL A 50 4.85 9.48 -10.18
CA VAL A 50 5.00 8.03 -10.03
C VAL A 50 4.87 7.38 -11.41
N LYS A 51 5.89 6.66 -11.83
CA LYS A 51 5.88 5.92 -13.10
C LYS A 51 5.99 4.42 -12.83
N LEU A 52 5.53 3.64 -13.79
CA LEU A 52 5.84 2.21 -13.83
C LEU A 52 7.37 2.03 -13.86
N ASP A 53 7.85 0.96 -13.29
CA ASP A 53 9.26 0.61 -13.12
C ASP A 53 10.09 1.60 -12.27
N SER A 54 9.45 2.60 -11.63
CA SER A 54 10.15 3.46 -10.66
C SER A 54 10.60 2.64 -9.46
N LYS A 55 11.82 2.91 -9.00
CA LYS A 55 12.39 2.26 -7.81
C LYS A 55 11.95 2.98 -6.54
N ILE A 56 11.55 2.20 -5.56
CA ILE A 56 11.12 2.67 -4.24
C ILE A 56 11.87 1.88 -3.19
N ARG A 57 12.34 2.53 -2.14
CA ARG A 57 12.94 1.84 -1.00
C ARG A 57 11.95 1.78 0.16
N PHE A 58 11.91 0.63 0.82
CA PHE A 58 11.04 0.36 1.95
C PHE A 58 11.81 0.15 3.24
N ILE A 59 11.19 0.59 4.31
CA ILE A 59 11.51 0.21 5.68
C ILE A 59 10.33 -0.60 6.17
N PHE A 60 10.58 -1.84 6.56
CA PHE A 60 9.54 -2.69 7.11
C PHE A 60 9.49 -2.58 8.64
N ASP A 61 8.28 -2.60 9.20
CA ASP A 61 8.10 -2.62 10.63
C ASP A 61 8.81 -3.82 11.28
N GLY A 62 9.60 -3.53 12.32
CA GLY A 62 10.35 -4.57 13.03
C GLY A 62 11.77 -4.82 12.49
N TRP A 63 12.15 -4.18 11.38
CA TRP A 63 13.53 -4.22 10.88
C TRP A 63 14.26 -2.91 11.17
N PRO A 64 15.45 -2.97 11.81
CA PRO A 64 16.23 -1.76 12.06
C PRO A 64 16.77 -1.20 10.75
N ALA A 65 16.51 0.08 10.51
CA ALA A 65 17.02 0.79 9.33
C ALA A 65 17.70 2.09 9.75
N ILE A 66 18.76 2.45 9.01
CA ILE A 66 19.42 3.77 9.10
C ILE A 66 19.21 4.44 7.75
N VAL A 67 18.42 5.51 7.74
CA VAL A 67 18.05 6.22 6.50
C VAL A 67 18.82 7.52 6.43
N PHE A 68 19.48 7.75 5.30
CA PHE A 68 20.11 9.02 4.96
C PHE A 68 19.17 9.79 4.02
N SER A 69 18.58 10.86 4.55
CA SER A 69 17.69 11.72 3.78
C SER A 69 18.42 12.30 2.56
N GLY A 70 17.87 12.12 1.36
CA GLY A 70 18.48 12.55 0.11
C GLY A 70 19.41 11.53 -0.55
N TRP A 71 19.82 10.46 0.14
CA TRP A 71 20.65 9.38 -0.41
C TRP A 71 20.11 7.99 -0.01
N PRO A 72 18.96 7.58 -0.54
CA PRO A 72 18.34 6.31 -0.17
C PRO A 72 19.21 5.08 -0.50
N GLU A 73 20.06 5.16 -1.51
CA GLU A 73 20.99 4.07 -1.88
C GLU A 73 22.08 3.82 -0.82
N LEU A 74 22.40 4.81 0.01
CA LEU A 74 23.35 4.68 1.12
C LEU A 74 22.68 4.25 2.42
N SER A 75 21.35 4.13 2.42
CA SER A 75 20.58 3.73 3.59
C SER A 75 20.73 2.24 3.84
N ASN A 76 21.02 1.85 5.08
CA ASN A 76 21.20 0.47 5.49
C ASN A 76 19.90 -0.08 6.12
N GLY A 77 19.55 -1.33 5.85
CA GLY A 77 18.31 -1.95 6.35
C GLY A 77 17.05 -1.51 5.59
N THR A 78 17.20 -0.92 4.42
CA THR A 78 16.09 -0.61 3.49
C THR A 78 16.08 -1.63 2.36
N PHE A 79 14.89 -1.96 1.87
CA PHE A 79 14.68 -2.97 0.85
C PHE A 79 14.15 -2.33 -0.43
N GLY A 80 14.68 -2.73 -1.58
CA GLY A 80 14.26 -2.22 -2.87
C GLY A 80 12.96 -2.82 -3.35
N GLY A 81 12.18 -2.02 -4.05
CA GLY A 81 10.99 -2.45 -4.76
C GLY A 81 10.78 -1.65 -6.04
N THR A 82 10.06 -2.25 -6.98
CA THR A 82 9.76 -1.67 -8.29
C THR A 82 8.24 -1.51 -8.44
N VAL A 83 7.81 -0.36 -8.91
CA VAL A 83 6.39 -0.07 -9.18
C VAL A 83 5.91 -0.98 -10.31
N MET A 84 5.00 -1.90 -9.98
CA MET A 84 4.41 -2.85 -10.92
C MET A 84 3.10 -2.32 -11.52
N ALA A 85 2.28 -1.66 -10.71
CA ALA A 85 0.98 -1.18 -11.16
C ALA A 85 0.55 0.07 -10.39
N VAL A 86 -0.22 0.92 -11.06
CA VAL A 86 -0.87 2.10 -10.49
C VAL A 86 -2.35 2.00 -10.82
N ASP A 87 -3.22 2.07 -9.81
CA ASP A 87 -4.65 2.02 -10.02
C ASP A 87 -5.16 3.30 -10.71
N ASN A 88 -6.15 3.14 -11.59
CA ASN A 88 -6.77 4.25 -12.31
C ASN A 88 -7.95 4.89 -11.56
N PHE A 89 -8.25 4.42 -10.36
CA PHE A 89 -9.33 4.94 -9.51
C PHE A 89 -8.83 5.15 -8.09
N THR A 90 -9.44 6.10 -7.40
CA THR A 90 -9.07 6.42 -6.03
C THR A 90 -9.66 5.41 -5.04
N SER A 91 -8.91 5.12 -3.99
CA SER A 91 -9.39 4.38 -2.82
C SER A 91 -10.39 5.23 -2.00
N ALA A 92 -10.99 4.63 -0.98
CA ALA A 92 -11.90 5.32 -0.05
C ALA A 92 -11.29 6.56 0.62
N ASN A 93 -9.96 6.65 0.67
CA ASN A 93 -9.21 7.77 1.25
C ASN A 93 -8.81 8.84 0.22
N ASN A 94 -9.42 8.85 -0.97
CA ASN A 94 -9.06 9.73 -2.09
C ASN A 94 -7.59 9.65 -2.55
N LYS A 95 -6.92 8.54 -2.27
CA LYS A 95 -5.55 8.27 -2.70
C LYS A 95 -5.52 7.18 -3.77
N TYR A 96 -4.55 7.25 -4.67
CA TYR A 96 -4.31 6.20 -5.66
C TYR A 96 -3.46 5.09 -5.04
N ARG A 97 -3.89 3.86 -5.24
CA ARG A 97 -3.12 2.68 -4.83
C ARG A 97 -2.05 2.39 -5.87
N VAL A 98 -0.83 2.22 -5.39
CA VAL A 98 0.33 1.82 -6.18
C VAL A 98 0.84 0.49 -5.64
N LEU A 99 0.98 -0.49 -6.49
CA LEU A 99 1.47 -1.81 -6.15
C LEU A 99 2.96 -1.91 -6.48
N VAL A 100 3.75 -2.27 -5.49
CA VAL A 100 5.20 -2.39 -5.58
C VAL A 100 5.63 -3.82 -5.27
N VAL A 101 6.47 -4.39 -6.12
CA VAL A 101 7.02 -5.74 -5.95
C VAL A 101 8.50 -5.68 -5.61
N PRO A 102 9.09 -6.74 -5.04
CA PRO A 102 10.53 -6.79 -4.79
C PRO A 102 11.33 -6.50 -6.06
N ASP A 103 12.39 -5.70 -5.94
CA ASP A 103 13.34 -5.48 -7.03
C ASP A 103 14.22 -6.74 -7.18
N PRO A 104 14.24 -7.39 -8.33
CA PRO A 104 15.04 -8.60 -8.55
C PRO A 104 16.56 -8.34 -8.55
N ASP A 105 16.97 -7.09 -8.76
CA ASP A 105 18.37 -6.68 -8.82
C ASP A 105 18.95 -6.30 -7.44
N GLU A 106 18.09 -6.23 -6.41
CA GLU A 106 18.46 -5.85 -5.05
C GLU A 106 18.32 -6.99 -4.04
N GLU A 107 18.65 -6.71 -2.78
CA GLU A 107 18.51 -7.66 -1.68
C GLU A 107 17.05 -8.11 -1.54
N PRO A 108 16.79 -9.43 -1.44
CA PRO A 108 15.43 -9.94 -1.32
C PRO A 108 14.79 -9.46 -0.02
N TRP A 109 13.49 -9.24 -0.07
CA TRP A 109 12.73 -8.88 1.14
C TRP A 109 12.81 -9.98 2.20
N PRO A 110 12.74 -9.63 3.50
CA PRO A 110 12.89 -10.59 4.56
C PRO A 110 11.86 -11.73 4.48
N GLU A 111 12.32 -12.98 4.55
CA GLU A 111 11.42 -14.16 4.53
C GLU A 111 10.42 -14.18 5.69
N ALA A 112 10.76 -13.54 6.80
CA ALA A 112 9.86 -13.43 7.95
C ALA A 112 8.74 -12.40 7.76
N LEU A 113 8.77 -11.60 6.68
CA LEU A 113 7.73 -10.62 6.39
C LEU A 113 6.38 -11.31 6.16
N ARG A 114 5.33 -10.78 6.77
CA ARG A 114 3.98 -11.34 6.70
C ARG A 114 3.02 -10.38 6.03
N ILE A 115 1.97 -10.92 5.41
CA ILE A 115 0.86 -10.13 4.88
C ILE A 115 0.25 -9.31 6.02
N GLY A 116 0.11 -7.99 5.81
CA GLY A 116 -0.39 -7.05 6.81
C GLY A 116 0.71 -6.40 7.67
N ALA A 117 2.00 -6.70 7.43
CA ALA A 117 3.08 -5.92 8.02
C ALA A 117 3.07 -4.49 7.47
N GLY A 118 3.39 -3.51 8.33
CA GLY A 118 3.56 -2.13 7.91
C GLY A 118 4.86 -1.93 7.13
N ALA A 119 4.82 -0.98 6.20
CA ALA A 119 5.98 -0.59 5.41
C ALA A 119 5.93 0.92 5.12
N ASP A 120 7.03 1.59 5.38
CA ASP A 120 7.23 2.99 4.99
C ASP A 120 8.05 3.03 3.70
N GLY A 121 7.51 3.66 2.67
CA GLY A 121 8.14 3.77 1.36
C GLY A 121 8.82 5.13 1.16
N ILE A 122 10.05 5.12 0.68
CA ILE A 122 10.79 6.30 0.25
C ILE A 122 10.95 6.21 -1.27
N ALA A 123 10.24 7.06 -2.00
CA ALA A 123 10.34 7.16 -3.45
C ALA A 123 11.20 8.37 -3.82
N LEU A 124 12.20 8.17 -4.66
CA LEU A 124 12.83 9.26 -5.39
C LEU A 124 11.97 9.57 -6.60
N LEU A 125 11.23 10.65 -6.52
CA LEU A 125 10.43 11.15 -7.63
C LEU A 125 11.35 11.79 -8.68
N ASN A 126 10.85 11.88 -9.93
CA ASN A 126 11.61 12.51 -10.98
C ASN A 126 11.92 13.97 -10.67
N ASP A 127 13.11 14.41 -11.07
CA ASP A 127 13.50 15.82 -11.04
C ASP A 127 12.55 16.63 -11.90
N VAL A 128 11.95 17.65 -11.29
CA VAL A 128 11.08 18.59 -12.00
C VAL A 128 11.60 20.02 -11.84
N PRO A 129 11.40 20.89 -12.83
CA PRO A 129 11.78 22.29 -12.69
C PRO A 129 11.06 22.95 -11.51
N VAL A 130 11.76 23.81 -10.77
CA VAL A 130 11.23 24.49 -9.57
C VAL A 130 9.91 25.23 -9.88
N TRP A 131 9.80 25.87 -11.05
CA TRP A 131 8.58 26.56 -11.45
C TRP A 131 7.38 25.62 -11.62
N TYR A 132 7.62 24.37 -12.08
CA TYR A 132 6.57 23.34 -12.21
C TYR A 132 6.09 22.90 -10.84
N GLU A 133 6.99 22.70 -9.89
CA GLU A 133 6.63 22.31 -8.51
C GLU A 133 5.82 23.42 -7.81
N ILE A 134 6.22 24.70 -7.97
CA ILE A 134 5.46 25.83 -7.44
C ILE A 134 4.07 25.88 -8.08
N TRP A 135 3.98 25.73 -9.41
CA TRP A 135 2.71 25.71 -10.12
C TRP A 135 1.82 24.55 -9.65
N ARG A 136 2.38 23.37 -9.48
CA ARG A 136 1.68 22.17 -9.01
C ARG A 136 1.10 22.39 -7.60
N GLN A 137 1.89 22.92 -6.68
CA GLN A 137 1.44 23.20 -5.32
C GLN A 137 0.38 24.31 -5.27
N MET A 138 0.48 25.34 -6.10
CA MET A 138 -0.55 26.39 -6.17
C MET A 138 -1.89 25.88 -6.73
N ASN A 139 -1.87 24.87 -7.57
CA ASN A 139 -3.07 24.28 -8.16
C ASN A 139 -3.55 23.00 -7.43
N GLY A 140 -2.79 22.55 -6.43
CA GLY A 140 -3.17 21.42 -5.59
C GLY A 140 -4.24 21.83 -4.58
N PHE A 141 -5.34 21.05 -4.51
CA PHE A 141 -6.32 21.22 -3.44
C PHE A 141 -5.77 20.65 -2.13
N PRO A 142 -5.97 21.36 -0.99
CA PRO A 142 -5.57 20.80 0.30
C PRO A 142 -6.28 19.46 0.55
N PRO A 143 -5.58 18.41 1.00
CA PRO A 143 -6.16 17.09 1.21
C PRO A 143 -7.34 17.09 2.20
N ASP A 144 -7.39 18.08 3.10
CA ASP A 144 -8.43 18.19 4.12
C ASP A 144 -9.74 18.84 3.63
N TYR A 145 -9.80 19.29 2.38
CA TYR A 145 -11.00 19.96 1.87
C TYR A 145 -12.23 19.04 1.84
N TYR A 146 -12.05 17.78 1.55
CA TYR A 146 -13.14 16.80 1.48
C TYR A 146 -13.56 16.28 2.86
N THR A 147 -12.65 16.12 3.80
CA THR A 147 -12.94 15.67 5.16
C THR A 147 -13.76 16.71 5.95
N LEU A 148 -13.58 18.00 5.68
CA LEU A 148 -14.34 19.07 6.31
C LEU A 148 -15.82 19.12 5.86
N GLN A 149 -16.13 18.69 4.65
CA GLN A 149 -17.53 18.63 4.17
C GLN A 149 -18.28 17.44 4.76
N GLU A 150 -17.67 16.27 4.78
CA GLU A 150 -18.28 15.06 5.33
C GLU A 150 -18.59 15.18 6.82
N SER A 151 -17.71 15.80 7.59
CA SER A 151 -17.93 16.09 9.02
C SER A 151 -19.04 17.13 9.29
N LYS A 152 -19.30 18.04 8.33
CA LYS A 152 -20.40 19.02 8.43
C LYS A 152 -21.74 18.42 8.05
N GLU A 153 -21.78 17.50 7.11
CA GLU A 153 -22.99 16.79 6.69
C GLU A 153 -23.45 15.82 7.78
N LEU A 154 -22.56 15.06 8.38
CA LEU A 154 -22.86 14.16 9.50
C LEU A 154 -23.42 14.91 10.72
N LYS A 155 -22.90 16.10 11.04
CA LYS A 155 -23.40 16.95 12.11
C LYS A 155 -24.77 17.57 11.83
N LYS A 156 -25.17 17.69 10.56
CA LYS A 156 -26.52 18.17 10.18
C LYS A 156 -27.60 17.09 10.25
N GLN A 157 -27.22 15.82 10.08
CA GLN A 157 -28.17 14.71 10.16
C GLN A 157 -28.44 14.24 11.59
N THR A 158 -27.63 14.66 12.56
CA THR A 158 -27.78 14.26 13.98
C THR A 158 -28.50 15.32 14.83
N LYS A 159 -29.10 16.33 14.22
CA LYS A 159 -29.86 17.40 14.89
C LYS A 159 -31.30 17.46 14.35
#